data_328f34beaa1e91cdb440146f240f733e
#
_entry.id   328f34beaa1e91cdb440146f240f733e
#
_cell.length_a   1.000
_cell.length_b   1.000
_cell.length_c   1.000
_cell.angle_alpha   90.00
_cell.angle_beta   90.00
_cell.angle_gamma   90.00
#
_symmetry.space_group_name_H-M   'P 1'
#
loop_
_entity.id
_entity.type
_entity.pdbx_description
1 polymer ?
#
loop_
_entity_poly.entity_id
_entity_poly.type
_entity_poly.pdbx_seq_one_letter_code
_entity_poly.pdbx_strand_id
1 'polypeptide(L)'
;SAIAGTATGVFLAPANCLGRIGWGMISDFIGRKLSLLLMCVIQGVAMLAFYFMGFHPALLYLGAALIGFNFGGNFALFPAITADFFGSKRIAANYACIFTAYGVGGIIGPVLGGYFKDQGEDAGVGVWTTPLIIAGIACLAAAAIALMLKPPRSRAESTV
;
A
#
# COMPACT_ATOMS: atom_id res chain seq x y z
N SER A 1 -3.42 20.29 -12.09
CA SER A 1 -3.30 20.21 -13.54
C SER A 1 -4.17 19.07 -14.07
N ALA A 2 -4.60 19.14 -15.34
CA ALA A 2 -5.40 18.12 -16.02
C ALA A 2 -4.70 16.73 -15.98
N ILE A 3 -3.37 16.71 -16.14
CA ILE A 3 -2.56 15.47 -16.09
C ILE A 3 -2.71 14.75 -14.76
N ALA A 4 -2.68 15.47 -13.64
CA ALA A 4 -2.84 14.85 -12.31
C ALA A 4 -4.25 14.28 -12.11
N GLY A 5 -5.28 15.00 -12.56
CA GLY A 5 -6.66 14.49 -12.52
C GLY A 5 -6.84 13.23 -13.37
N THR A 6 -6.26 13.20 -14.57
CA THR A 6 -6.28 12.02 -15.44
C THR A 6 -5.52 10.84 -14.81
N ALA A 7 -4.34 11.08 -14.25
CA ALA A 7 -3.57 10.04 -13.56
C ALA A 7 -4.37 9.39 -12.43
N THR A 8 -5.05 10.20 -11.62
CA THR A 8 -5.86 9.71 -10.51
C THR A 8 -7.13 8.98 -10.97
N GLY A 9 -7.91 9.58 -11.87
CA GLY A 9 -9.19 9.01 -12.28
C GLY A 9 -9.08 7.81 -13.19
N VAL A 10 -8.19 7.86 -14.18
CA VAL A 10 -8.09 6.86 -15.26
C VAL A 10 -7.14 5.70 -14.92
N PHE A 11 -6.09 5.95 -14.17
CA PHE A 11 -5.05 4.94 -13.91
C PHE A 11 -5.05 4.41 -12.47
N LEU A 12 -5.14 5.27 -11.47
CA LEU A 12 -5.06 4.82 -10.08
C LEU A 12 -6.31 4.05 -9.66
N ALA A 13 -7.51 4.53 -9.98
CA ALA A 13 -8.76 3.91 -9.51
C ALA A 13 -9.01 2.51 -10.12
N PRO A 14 -8.89 2.30 -11.45
CA PRO A 14 -9.00 0.96 -12.03
C PRO A 14 -7.90 0.02 -11.56
N ALA A 15 -6.66 0.51 -11.43
CA ALA A 15 -5.55 -0.29 -10.92
C ALA A 15 -5.78 -0.74 -9.48
N ASN A 16 -6.39 0.10 -8.62
CA ASN A 16 -6.80 -0.28 -7.27
C ASN A 16 -7.81 -1.44 -7.28
N CYS A 17 -8.79 -1.41 -8.18
CA CYS A 17 -9.75 -2.50 -8.33
C CYS A 17 -9.05 -3.80 -8.75
N LEU A 18 -8.19 -3.74 -9.77
CA LEU A 18 -7.40 -4.89 -10.23
C LEU A 18 -6.43 -5.39 -9.16
N GLY A 19 -5.88 -4.48 -8.35
CA GLY A 19 -4.97 -4.81 -7.25
C GLY A 19 -5.62 -5.68 -6.17
N ARG A 20 -6.91 -5.49 -5.89
CA ARG A 20 -7.66 -6.34 -4.95
C ARG A 20 -7.72 -7.78 -5.44
N ILE A 21 -8.00 -7.97 -6.72
CA ILE A 21 -8.08 -9.31 -7.34
C ILE A 21 -6.66 -9.88 -7.45
N GLY A 22 -5.73 -9.14 -8.03
CA GLY A 22 -4.36 -9.60 -8.29
C GLY A 22 -3.61 -10.00 -7.03
N TRP A 23 -3.56 -9.14 -6.01
CA TRP A 23 -2.90 -9.47 -4.75
C TRP A 23 -3.63 -10.56 -3.96
N GLY A 24 -4.96 -10.64 -4.07
CA GLY A 24 -5.73 -11.76 -3.53
C GLY A 24 -5.23 -13.09 -4.10
N MET A 25 -5.24 -13.21 -5.43
CA MET A 25 -4.76 -14.40 -6.15
C MET A 25 -3.29 -14.69 -5.84
N ILE A 26 -2.40 -13.69 -5.96
CA ILE A 26 -0.97 -13.85 -5.66
C ILE A 26 -0.79 -14.43 -4.25
N SER A 27 -1.53 -13.92 -3.26
CA SER A 27 -1.39 -14.36 -1.88
C SER A 27 -1.90 -15.79 -1.63
N ASP A 28 -2.79 -16.29 -2.47
CA ASP A 28 -3.24 -17.67 -2.41
C ASP A 28 -2.16 -18.63 -2.96
N PHE A 29 -1.34 -18.18 -3.93
CA PHE A 29 -0.25 -18.98 -4.51
C PHE A 29 1.04 -18.97 -3.70
N ILE A 30 1.51 -17.79 -3.28
CA ILE A 30 2.84 -17.64 -2.63
C ILE A 30 2.74 -17.49 -1.11
N GLY A 31 1.53 -17.44 -0.57
CA GLY A 31 1.26 -17.27 0.85
C GLY A 31 1.20 -15.81 1.31
N ARG A 32 0.47 -15.59 2.41
CA ARG A 32 0.13 -14.25 2.93
C ARG A 32 1.36 -13.41 3.29
N LYS A 33 2.31 -14.02 4.01
CA LYS A 33 3.51 -13.33 4.49
C LYS A 33 4.36 -12.80 3.34
N LEU A 34 4.64 -13.64 2.34
CA LEU A 34 5.49 -13.26 1.20
C LEU A 34 4.80 -12.20 0.34
N SER A 35 3.49 -12.33 0.14
CA SER A 35 2.70 -11.34 -0.59
C SER A 35 2.71 -9.97 0.09
N LEU A 36 2.53 -9.93 1.42
CA LEU A 36 2.60 -8.68 2.18
C LEU A 36 3.99 -8.05 2.08
N LEU A 37 5.04 -8.86 2.23
CA LEU A 37 6.42 -8.40 2.08
C LEU A 37 6.67 -7.79 0.71
N LEU A 38 6.33 -8.52 -0.36
CA LEU A 38 6.53 -8.06 -1.74
C LEU A 38 5.73 -6.79 -2.02
N MET A 39 4.47 -6.74 -1.58
CA MET A 39 3.63 -5.56 -1.74
C MET A 39 4.25 -4.32 -1.07
N CYS A 40 4.74 -4.45 0.17
CA CYS A 40 5.39 -3.36 0.89
C CYS A 40 6.71 -2.93 0.24
N VAL A 41 7.53 -3.89 -0.24
CA VAL A 41 8.79 -3.57 -0.94
C VAL A 41 8.51 -2.86 -2.26
N ILE A 42 7.59 -3.38 -3.08
CA ILE A 42 7.22 -2.76 -4.36
C ILE A 42 6.69 -1.34 -4.12
N GLN A 43 5.82 -1.16 -3.11
CA GLN A 43 5.29 0.15 -2.77
C GLN A 43 6.39 1.11 -2.31
N GLY A 44 7.31 0.67 -1.45
CA GLY A 44 8.42 1.48 -0.98
C GLY A 44 9.33 1.94 -2.12
N VAL A 45 9.72 1.02 -3.00
CA VAL A 45 10.52 1.32 -4.19
C VAL A 45 9.78 2.26 -5.15
N ALA A 46 8.48 2.00 -5.39
CA ALA A 46 7.65 2.86 -6.23
C ALA A 46 7.57 4.30 -5.69
N MET A 47 7.41 4.47 -4.36
CA MET A 47 7.37 5.80 -3.75
C MET A 47 8.71 6.54 -3.89
N LEU A 48 9.84 5.86 -3.70
CA LEU A 48 11.17 6.45 -3.88
C LEU A 48 11.44 6.81 -5.35
N ALA A 49 10.97 5.99 -6.29
CA ALA A 49 11.12 6.24 -7.73
C ALA A 49 10.13 7.27 -8.27
N PHE A 50 9.01 7.52 -7.57
CA PHE A 50 7.89 8.32 -8.09
C PHE A 50 8.29 9.77 -8.39
N TYR A 51 9.24 10.33 -7.65
CA TYR A 51 9.79 11.65 -7.93
C TYR A 51 10.35 11.72 -9.36
N PHE A 52 11.16 10.74 -9.76
CA PHE A 52 11.73 10.68 -11.10
C PHE A 52 10.68 10.40 -12.18
N MET A 53 9.65 9.63 -11.84
CA MET A 53 8.53 9.34 -12.75
C MET A 53 7.70 10.60 -13.05
N GLY A 54 7.65 11.56 -12.13
CA GLY A 54 6.90 12.81 -12.28
C GLY A 54 7.34 13.72 -13.43
N PHE A 55 8.57 13.55 -13.95
CA PHE A 55 9.10 14.34 -15.05
C PHE A 55 8.54 13.94 -16.44
N HIS A 56 7.97 12.73 -16.57
CA HIS A 56 7.39 12.23 -17.81
C HIS A 56 5.94 11.78 -17.60
N PRO A 57 4.96 12.32 -18.36
CA PRO A 57 3.55 11.95 -18.18
C PRO A 57 3.27 10.45 -18.25
N ALA A 58 3.92 9.73 -19.16
CA ALA A 58 3.74 8.28 -19.29
C ALA A 58 4.22 7.52 -18.06
N LEU A 59 5.38 7.91 -17.49
CA LEU A 59 5.90 7.31 -16.26
C LEU A 59 5.04 7.68 -15.04
N LEU A 60 4.51 8.90 -15.01
CA LEU A 60 3.57 9.32 -13.96
C LEU A 60 2.31 8.45 -13.97
N TYR A 61 1.74 8.15 -15.13
CA TYR A 61 0.57 7.27 -15.25
C TYR A 61 0.89 5.85 -14.83
N LEU A 62 2.04 5.31 -15.23
CA LEU A 62 2.50 4.00 -14.82
C LEU A 62 2.72 3.93 -13.31
N GLY A 63 3.36 4.93 -12.72
CA GLY A 63 3.57 5.03 -11.29
C GLY A 63 2.25 5.12 -10.51
N ALA A 64 1.30 5.94 -10.99
CA ALA A 64 -0.03 6.03 -10.41
C ALA A 64 -0.78 4.69 -10.45
N ALA A 65 -0.70 3.97 -11.58
CA ALA A 65 -1.29 2.64 -11.71
C ALA A 65 -0.65 1.63 -10.75
N LEU A 66 0.68 1.62 -10.63
CA LEU A 66 1.40 0.73 -9.72
C LEU A 66 1.05 0.99 -8.26
N ILE A 67 1.04 2.26 -7.86
CA ILE A 67 0.63 2.67 -6.50
C ILE A 67 -0.81 2.28 -6.24
N GLY A 68 -1.71 2.53 -7.20
CA GLY A 68 -3.11 2.16 -7.09
C GLY A 68 -3.31 0.65 -6.97
N PHE A 69 -2.59 -0.14 -7.76
CA PHE A 69 -2.62 -1.60 -7.70
C PHE A 69 -2.19 -2.13 -6.33
N ASN A 70 -1.06 -1.65 -5.80
CA ASN A 70 -0.59 -2.03 -4.49
C ASN A 70 -1.53 -1.56 -3.37
N PHE A 71 -2.07 -0.34 -3.48
CA PHE A 71 -3.03 0.17 -2.51
C PHE A 71 -4.29 -0.70 -2.47
N GLY A 72 -4.77 -1.19 -3.63
CA GLY A 72 -5.87 -2.14 -3.72
C GLY A 72 -5.57 -3.45 -2.98
N GLY A 73 -4.35 -3.93 -3.05
CA GLY A 73 -3.89 -5.15 -2.38
C GLY A 73 -4.08 -5.14 -0.87
N ASN A 74 -3.98 -3.97 -0.22
CA ASN A 74 -4.22 -3.87 1.22
C ASN A 74 -5.62 -4.36 1.60
N PHE A 75 -6.63 -4.04 0.80
CA PHE A 75 -8.02 -4.43 1.06
C PHE A 75 -8.30 -5.92 0.82
N ALA A 76 -7.43 -6.62 0.12
CA ALA A 76 -7.49 -8.07 -0.04
C ALA A 76 -6.65 -8.79 1.02
N LEU A 77 -5.41 -8.35 1.23
CA LEU A 77 -4.44 -9.04 2.08
C LEU A 77 -4.75 -8.90 3.58
N PHE A 78 -5.06 -7.71 4.07
CA PHE A 78 -5.26 -7.52 5.51
C PHE A 78 -6.46 -8.27 6.09
N PRO A 79 -7.65 -8.33 5.45
CA PRO A 79 -8.72 -9.18 5.92
C PRO A 79 -8.35 -10.67 5.91
N ALA A 80 -7.68 -11.13 4.83
CA ALA A 80 -7.26 -12.52 4.69
C ALA A 80 -6.23 -12.90 5.78
N ILE A 81 -5.20 -12.08 5.98
CA ILE A 81 -4.21 -12.25 7.05
C ILE A 81 -4.89 -12.26 8.42
N THR A 82 -5.84 -11.35 8.67
CA THR A 82 -6.58 -11.30 9.93
C THR A 82 -7.35 -12.59 10.19
N ALA A 83 -8.00 -13.13 9.16
CA ALA A 83 -8.72 -14.40 9.26
C ALA A 83 -7.77 -15.57 9.56
N ASP A 84 -6.63 -15.61 8.87
CA ASP A 84 -5.65 -16.70 9.01
C ASP A 84 -4.95 -16.68 10.39
N PHE A 85 -4.65 -15.49 10.93
CA PHE A 85 -3.93 -15.34 12.20
C PHE A 85 -4.84 -15.42 13.44
N PHE A 86 -6.05 -14.86 13.37
CA PHE A 86 -6.95 -14.73 14.53
C PHE A 86 -8.20 -15.60 14.43
N GLY A 87 -8.37 -16.29 13.30
CA GLY A 87 -9.53 -17.13 13.03
C GLY A 87 -10.77 -16.34 12.59
N SER A 88 -11.74 -17.05 11.99
CA SER A 88 -12.94 -16.45 11.39
C SER A 88 -13.99 -16.00 12.40
N LYS A 89 -14.00 -16.56 13.64
CA LYS A 89 -15.07 -16.32 14.62
C LYS A 89 -15.21 -14.84 15.05
N ARG A 90 -14.12 -14.09 15.10
CA ARG A 90 -14.08 -12.68 15.53
C ARG A 90 -13.41 -11.78 14.49
N ILE A 91 -13.49 -12.15 13.22
CA ILE A 91 -12.81 -11.43 12.15
C ILE A 91 -13.20 -9.95 12.10
N ALA A 92 -14.49 -9.64 12.28
CA ALA A 92 -14.98 -8.27 12.24
C ALA A 92 -14.34 -7.38 13.32
N ALA A 93 -14.25 -7.87 14.56
CA ALA A 93 -13.63 -7.12 15.65
C ALA A 93 -12.12 -6.98 15.47
N ASN A 94 -11.44 -8.06 15.09
CA ASN A 94 -9.99 -8.06 14.89
C ASN A 94 -9.60 -7.17 13.69
N TYR A 95 -10.35 -7.25 12.59
CA TYR A 95 -10.11 -6.42 11.43
C TYR A 95 -10.43 -4.94 11.70
N ALA A 96 -11.46 -4.63 12.50
CA ALA A 96 -11.74 -3.26 12.92
C ALA A 96 -10.54 -2.64 13.67
N CYS A 97 -9.87 -3.38 14.55
CA CYS A 97 -8.66 -2.92 15.23
C CYS A 97 -7.52 -2.63 14.23
N ILE A 98 -7.32 -3.50 13.23
CA ILE A 98 -6.30 -3.28 12.20
C ILE A 98 -6.69 -2.06 11.33
N PHE A 99 -7.98 -1.91 11.02
CA PHE A 99 -8.48 -0.83 10.19
C PHE A 99 -8.37 0.55 10.87
N THR A 100 -8.23 0.63 12.21
CA THR A 100 -7.92 1.90 12.88
C THR A 100 -6.58 2.48 12.45
N ALA A 101 -5.57 1.63 12.15
CA ALA A 101 -4.30 2.08 11.62
C ALA A 101 -4.45 2.76 10.24
N TYR A 102 -5.37 2.25 9.40
CA TYR A 102 -5.72 2.90 8.14
C TYR A 102 -6.36 4.29 8.38
N GLY A 103 -7.23 4.40 9.38
CA GLY A 103 -7.83 5.68 9.78
C GLY A 103 -6.79 6.71 10.23
N VAL A 104 -5.81 6.29 11.03
CA VAL A 104 -4.68 7.14 11.46
C VAL A 104 -3.87 7.61 10.23
N GLY A 105 -3.53 6.71 9.31
CA GLY A 105 -2.86 7.05 8.06
C GLY A 105 -3.69 8.02 7.20
N GLY A 106 -5.01 7.84 7.18
CA GLY A 106 -5.97 8.70 6.47
C GLY A 106 -6.05 10.14 7.03
N ILE A 107 -5.67 10.35 8.28
CA ILE A 107 -5.56 11.69 8.88
C ILE A 107 -4.16 12.26 8.62
N ILE A 108 -3.11 11.49 8.91
CA ILE A 108 -1.72 11.94 8.79
C ILE A 108 -1.35 12.26 7.34
N GLY A 109 -1.78 11.43 6.39
CA GLY A 109 -1.45 11.59 4.96
C GLY A 109 -1.88 12.96 4.39
N PRO A 110 -3.18 13.30 4.43
CA PRO A 110 -3.66 14.60 3.95
C PRO A 110 -3.08 15.80 4.70
N VAL A 111 -2.85 15.70 6.03
CA VAL A 111 -2.24 16.77 6.82
C VAL A 111 -0.80 17.03 6.36
N LEU A 112 0.00 15.97 6.21
CA LEU A 112 1.36 16.11 5.66
C LEU A 112 1.34 16.61 4.22
N GLY A 113 0.45 16.07 3.38
CA GLY A 113 0.29 16.51 1.99
C GLY A 113 -0.07 18.00 1.88
N GLY A 114 -0.98 18.49 2.73
CA GLY A 114 -1.35 19.90 2.82
C GLY A 114 -0.17 20.77 3.24
N TYR A 115 0.52 20.38 4.31
CA TYR A 115 1.70 21.10 4.81
C TYR A 115 2.79 21.28 3.74
N PHE A 116 3.13 20.20 3.04
CA PHE A 116 4.14 20.28 1.96
C PHE A 116 3.62 21.02 0.72
N LYS A 117 2.32 20.96 0.43
CA LYS A 117 1.72 21.74 -0.65
C LYS A 117 1.84 23.25 -0.37
N ASP A 118 1.54 23.69 0.85
CA ASP A 118 1.60 25.11 1.23
C ASP A 118 3.04 25.66 1.16
N GLN A 119 4.03 24.81 1.50
CA GLN A 119 5.45 25.16 1.32
C GLN A 119 5.90 25.13 -0.15
N GLY A 120 5.17 24.43 -1.02
CA GLY A 120 5.52 24.23 -2.42
C GLY A 120 5.16 25.39 -3.33
N GLU A 121 4.37 26.35 -2.90
CA GLU A 121 4.01 27.51 -3.73
C GLU A 121 5.25 28.33 -4.15
N ASP A 122 6.29 28.37 -3.29
CA ASP A 122 7.55 29.05 -3.56
C ASP A 122 8.71 28.14 -3.99
N ALA A 123 8.65 26.82 -3.72
CA ALA A 123 9.78 25.89 -3.85
C ALA A 123 9.67 24.89 -5.02
N GLY A 124 8.60 24.93 -5.79
CA GLY A 124 8.39 24.09 -6.98
C GLY A 124 8.23 22.61 -6.66
N VAL A 125 8.50 21.75 -7.68
CA VAL A 125 8.23 20.29 -7.63
C VAL A 125 9.12 19.57 -6.58
N GLY A 126 10.27 20.16 -6.21
CA GLY A 126 11.22 19.55 -5.26
C GLY A 126 10.67 19.32 -3.86
N VAL A 127 9.67 20.08 -3.43
CA VAL A 127 9.01 19.91 -2.13
C VAL A 127 8.38 18.52 -1.95
N TRP A 128 7.92 17.91 -3.04
CA TRP A 128 7.31 16.58 -3.00
C TRP A 128 8.30 15.43 -2.75
N THR A 129 9.61 15.69 -2.85
CA THR A 129 10.65 14.68 -2.59
C THR A 129 10.59 14.17 -1.16
N THR A 130 10.46 15.09 -0.19
CA THR A 130 10.45 14.73 1.24
C THR A 130 9.28 13.80 1.63
N PRO A 131 8.02 14.12 1.31
CA PRO A 131 6.91 13.22 1.63
C PRO A 131 6.99 11.87 0.91
N LEU A 132 7.53 11.83 -0.31
CA LEU A 132 7.73 10.57 -1.05
C LEU A 132 8.80 9.70 -0.40
N ILE A 133 9.91 10.29 0.07
CA ILE A 133 10.95 9.57 0.80
C ILE A 133 10.40 9.03 2.13
N ILE A 134 9.68 9.85 2.90
CA ILE A 134 9.06 9.42 4.16
C ILE A 134 8.13 8.23 3.92
N ALA A 135 7.25 8.32 2.93
CA ALA A 135 6.34 7.25 2.58
C ALA A 135 7.08 5.98 2.12
N GLY A 136 8.13 6.12 1.31
CA GLY A 136 8.96 5.01 0.84
C GLY A 136 9.66 4.29 2.00
N ILE A 137 10.28 5.04 2.92
CA ILE A 137 10.93 4.48 4.10
C ILE A 137 9.91 3.78 5.01
N ALA A 138 8.73 4.37 5.22
CA ALA A 138 7.67 3.76 6.02
C ALA A 138 7.22 2.41 5.42
N CYS A 139 7.07 2.32 4.09
CA CYS A 139 6.74 1.07 3.41
C CYS A 139 7.84 0.01 3.56
N LEU A 140 9.12 0.40 3.44
CA LEU A 140 10.24 -0.52 3.63
C LEU A 140 10.38 -0.97 5.10
N ALA A 141 10.09 -0.10 6.05
CA ALA A 141 10.00 -0.47 7.47
C ALA A 141 8.86 -1.46 7.71
N ALA A 142 7.69 -1.25 7.09
CA ALA A 142 6.59 -2.21 7.13
C ALA A 142 6.97 -3.57 6.52
N ALA A 143 7.76 -3.59 5.43
CA ALA A 143 8.30 -4.81 4.85
C ALA A 143 9.23 -5.55 5.84
N ALA A 144 10.10 -4.82 6.55
CA ALA A 144 10.97 -5.38 7.57
C ALA A 144 10.15 -5.99 8.74
N ILE A 145 9.07 -5.32 9.17
CA ILE A 145 8.16 -5.85 10.18
C ILE A 145 7.45 -7.10 9.66
N ALA A 146 7.04 -7.13 8.39
CA ALA A 146 6.39 -8.29 7.78
C ALA A 146 7.30 -9.54 7.77
N LEU A 147 8.64 -9.37 7.70
CA LEU A 147 9.58 -10.47 7.85
C LEU A 147 9.50 -11.14 9.23
N MET A 148 9.18 -10.38 10.27
CA MET A 148 9.07 -10.90 11.64
C MET A 148 7.77 -11.66 11.90
N LEU A 149 6.77 -11.55 11.01
CA LEU A 149 5.51 -12.28 11.15
C LEU A 149 5.77 -13.79 11.06
N LYS A 150 5.27 -14.52 12.06
CA LYS A 150 5.25 -15.98 12.07
C LYS A 150 3.85 -16.43 11.66
N PRO A 151 3.68 -17.04 10.47
CA PRO A 151 2.37 -17.56 10.09
C PRO A 151 1.91 -18.61 11.10
N PRO A 152 0.62 -18.65 11.45
CA PRO A 152 0.10 -19.71 12.31
C PRO A 152 0.32 -21.06 11.61
N ARG A 153 0.67 -22.10 12.41
CA ARG A 153 0.80 -23.46 11.90
C ARG A 153 -0.55 -23.88 11.30
N SER A 154 -0.54 -24.41 10.09
CA SER A 154 -1.75 -24.91 9.44
C SER A 154 -2.36 -26.01 10.33
N ARG A 155 -3.68 -25.94 10.55
CA ARG A 155 -4.41 -26.95 11.34
C ARG A 155 -4.39 -28.37 10.72
N ALA A 156 -3.81 -28.53 9.53
CA ALA A 156 -3.71 -29.83 8.84
C ALA A 156 -2.71 -30.80 9.51
N GLU A 157 -1.82 -30.34 10.40
CA GLU A 157 -0.83 -31.22 11.07
C GLU A 157 -1.28 -31.71 12.46
N SER A 158 -2.48 -31.37 12.93
CA SER A 158 -2.96 -31.78 14.26
C SER A 158 -3.94 -32.96 14.23
N THR A 159 -4.07 -33.67 13.11
CA THR A 159 -4.96 -34.86 12.95
C THR A 159 -4.18 -36.07 12.42
N VAL A 160 -2.98 -36.29 12.91
CA VAL A 160 -2.26 -37.57 12.77
C VAL A 160 -1.88 -38.07 14.16
#